data_8f20b9e09ad969f1e125903e1adf3765
#
_entry.id   8f20b9e09ad969f1e125903e1adf3765
#
_cell.length_a   1.000
_cell.length_b   1.000
_cell.length_c   1.000
_cell.angle_alpha   90.00
_cell.angle_beta   90.00
_cell.angle_gamma   90.00
#
_symmetry.space_group_name_H-M   'P 1'
#
loop_
_entity.id
_entity.type
_entity.pdbx_description
1 polymer ?
#
loop_
_entity_poly.entity_id
_entity_poly.type
_entity_poly.pdbx_seq_one_letter_code
_entity_poly.pdbx_strand_id
1 'polypeptide(L)'
;SDLDEFDDDCIVHFVKTLEYDEIMANIEKLPKFEVVIGMGGGQAVDYAKTVAWKTHMPLYQVPTSIATNAVFGHRAGLRFDSVVKYVGYVEPVAVYVDYDVIQSGPKALNRSGVCDVLCYNNSLFDWKYAADQGKCEEKWPYDQEMADEVREVYQSVVENLDDIYALNEKGIRVLTEGLRWGDRKSV
;
A
#
# COMPACT_ATOMS: atom_id res chain seq x y z
N SER A 1 3.66 -18.34 22.09
CA SER A 1 3.51 -17.13 21.28
C SER A 1 2.09 -17.10 20.72
N ASP A 2 1.50 -15.91 20.59
CA ASP A 2 0.11 -15.72 20.16
C ASP A 2 -0.20 -16.26 18.74
N LEU A 3 0.70 -17.01 18.15
CA LEU A 3 0.57 -17.69 16.84
C LEU A 3 0.06 -19.13 16.97
N ASP A 4 -0.08 -19.64 18.18
CA ASP A 4 -0.59 -21.00 18.44
C ASP A 4 -2.13 -21.06 18.29
N GLU A 5 -2.79 -19.91 17.98
CA GLU A 5 -4.24 -19.81 17.73
C GLU A 5 -4.63 -19.94 16.24
N PHE A 6 -3.66 -20.03 15.32
CA PHE A 6 -4.01 -20.31 13.93
C PHE A 6 -4.35 -21.79 13.77
N ASP A 7 -5.48 -22.06 13.14
CA ASP A 7 -5.95 -23.41 12.81
C ASP A 7 -4.85 -24.21 12.07
N ASP A 8 -4.78 -25.51 12.25
CA ASP A 8 -3.79 -26.39 11.62
C ASP A 8 -3.75 -26.28 10.07
N ASP A 9 -4.79 -25.69 9.48
CA ASP A 9 -4.91 -25.39 8.05
C ASP A 9 -4.20 -24.10 7.61
N CYS A 10 -3.64 -23.30 8.53
CA CYS A 10 -2.94 -22.06 8.24
C CYS A 10 -1.43 -22.24 8.13
N ILE A 11 -0.86 -21.77 7.02
CA ILE A 11 0.58 -21.73 6.80
C ILE A 11 1.10 -20.33 7.09
N VAL A 12 1.86 -20.15 8.16
CA VAL A 12 2.44 -18.87 8.52
C VAL A 12 3.84 -18.73 7.95
N HIS A 13 4.08 -17.70 7.15
CA HIS A 13 5.37 -17.37 6.59
C HIS A 13 5.83 -15.98 7.05
N PHE A 14 6.97 -15.93 7.76
CA PHE A 14 7.57 -14.66 8.18
C PHE A 14 8.45 -14.08 7.08
N VAL A 15 8.08 -12.89 6.60
CA VAL A 15 8.80 -12.18 5.54
C VAL A 15 10.12 -11.64 6.09
N LYS A 16 11.23 -12.01 5.45
CA LYS A 16 12.58 -11.56 5.81
C LYS A 16 13.23 -10.69 4.76
N THR A 17 12.79 -10.80 3.51
CA THR A 17 13.40 -10.12 2.38
C THR A 17 12.35 -9.80 1.31
N LEU A 18 12.64 -8.81 0.46
CA LEU A 18 11.93 -8.53 -0.78
C LEU A 18 12.80 -8.75 -2.01
N GLU A 19 13.93 -9.47 -1.88
CA GLU A 19 14.74 -9.89 -3.04
C GLU A 19 13.96 -10.89 -3.89
N TYR A 20 13.83 -10.57 -5.18
CA TYR A 20 12.96 -11.30 -6.11
C TYR A 20 13.30 -12.79 -6.18
N ASP A 21 14.57 -13.14 -6.35
CA ASP A 21 14.99 -14.53 -6.52
C ASP A 21 14.73 -15.37 -5.26
N GLU A 22 14.91 -14.78 -4.07
CA GLU A 22 14.60 -15.46 -2.82
C GLU A 22 13.10 -15.69 -2.66
N ILE A 23 12.27 -14.72 -3.05
CA ILE A 23 10.81 -14.89 -3.03
C ILE A 23 10.37 -15.99 -3.98
N MET A 24 10.91 -16.02 -5.21
CA MET A 24 10.59 -17.07 -6.18
C MET A 24 10.96 -18.46 -5.65
N ALA A 25 12.17 -18.61 -5.09
CA ALA A 25 12.60 -19.86 -4.49
C ALA A 25 11.75 -20.29 -3.27
N ASN A 26 11.17 -19.34 -2.54
CA ASN A 26 10.24 -19.64 -1.45
C ASN A 26 8.87 -20.08 -1.97
N ILE A 27 8.33 -19.39 -3.00
CA ILE A 27 7.04 -19.73 -3.59
C ILE A 27 7.02 -21.16 -4.14
N GLU A 28 8.12 -21.62 -4.77
CA GLU A 28 8.24 -22.98 -5.28
C GLU A 28 8.14 -24.07 -4.20
N LYS A 29 8.40 -23.71 -2.95
CA LYS A 29 8.36 -24.64 -1.80
C LYS A 29 7.06 -24.59 -1.02
N LEU A 30 6.15 -23.64 -1.35
CA LEU A 30 4.89 -23.53 -0.66
C LEU A 30 4.02 -24.77 -0.95
N PRO A 31 3.35 -25.33 0.06
CA PRO A 31 2.34 -26.35 -0.16
C PRO A 31 1.13 -25.74 -0.90
N LYS A 32 0.14 -26.55 -1.22
CA LYS A 32 -1.10 -26.05 -1.82
C LYS A 32 -1.87 -25.20 -0.80
N PHE A 33 -2.40 -24.10 -1.25
CA PHE A 33 -3.25 -23.17 -0.49
C PHE A 33 -4.29 -22.54 -1.42
N GLU A 34 -5.34 -21.97 -0.87
CA GLU A 34 -6.48 -21.42 -1.62
C GLU A 34 -6.55 -19.89 -1.57
N VAL A 35 -5.87 -19.28 -0.59
CA VAL A 35 -5.92 -17.83 -0.35
C VAL A 35 -4.57 -17.34 0.19
N VAL A 36 -4.26 -16.08 -0.10
CA VAL A 36 -3.10 -15.38 0.46
C VAL A 36 -3.60 -14.26 1.36
N ILE A 37 -3.10 -14.23 2.59
CA ILE A 37 -3.37 -13.14 3.53
C ILE A 37 -2.05 -12.42 3.82
N GLY A 38 -1.93 -11.17 3.40
CA GLY A 38 -0.78 -10.30 3.71
C GLY A 38 -1.03 -9.52 4.98
N MET A 39 -0.43 -9.96 6.10
CA MET A 39 -0.58 -9.27 7.38
C MET A 39 0.73 -8.62 7.78
N GLY A 40 0.75 -7.30 7.96
CA GLY A 40 1.94 -6.58 8.38
C GLY A 40 2.11 -5.20 7.75
N GLY A 41 3.35 -4.69 7.79
CA GLY A 41 3.74 -3.46 7.11
C GLY A 41 4.07 -3.69 5.63
N GLY A 42 4.59 -2.66 4.95
CA GLY A 42 4.85 -2.66 3.51
C GLY A 42 5.54 -3.90 2.96
N GLN A 43 6.54 -4.43 3.67
CA GLN A 43 7.24 -5.65 3.22
C GLN A 43 6.33 -6.88 3.18
N ALA A 44 5.50 -7.08 4.21
CA ALA A 44 4.60 -8.22 4.27
C ALA A 44 3.52 -8.14 3.19
N VAL A 45 2.95 -6.95 2.98
CA VAL A 45 1.93 -6.75 1.95
C VAL A 45 2.48 -6.91 0.53
N ASP A 46 3.70 -6.44 0.26
CA ASP A 46 4.33 -6.61 -1.06
C ASP A 46 4.75 -8.07 -1.32
N TYR A 47 5.22 -8.78 -0.29
CA TYR A 47 5.47 -10.22 -0.39
C TYR A 47 4.18 -10.98 -0.71
N ALA A 48 3.10 -10.70 0.02
CA ALA A 48 1.80 -11.36 -0.19
C ALA A 48 1.24 -11.08 -1.60
N LYS A 49 1.34 -9.84 -2.10
CA LYS A 49 1.01 -9.52 -3.49
C LYS A 49 1.81 -10.36 -4.48
N THR A 50 3.10 -10.53 -4.22
CA THR A 50 3.97 -11.32 -5.09
C THR A 50 3.55 -12.78 -5.13
N VAL A 51 3.25 -13.35 -3.97
CA VAL A 51 2.74 -14.73 -3.89
C VAL A 51 1.42 -14.84 -4.65
N ALA A 52 0.45 -13.97 -4.38
CA ALA A 52 -0.86 -13.98 -5.03
C ALA A 52 -0.74 -13.80 -6.56
N TRP A 53 0.11 -12.87 -7.01
CA TRP A 53 0.39 -12.67 -8.43
C TRP A 53 0.95 -13.91 -9.12
N LYS A 54 1.92 -14.58 -8.49
CA LYS A 54 2.59 -15.75 -9.08
C LYS A 54 1.74 -17.02 -9.04
N THR A 55 0.89 -17.13 -8.04
CA THR A 55 0.05 -18.33 -7.84
C THR A 55 -1.38 -18.15 -8.35
N HIS A 56 -1.76 -16.93 -8.74
CA HIS A 56 -3.11 -16.56 -9.13
C HIS A 56 -4.18 -16.82 -8.06
N MET A 57 -3.77 -16.76 -6.78
CA MET A 57 -4.67 -16.96 -5.65
C MET A 57 -5.29 -15.62 -5.19
N PRO A 58 -6.52 -15.65 -4.64
CA PRO A 58 -7.14 -14.49 -4.03
C PRO A 58 -6.26 -13.89 -2.93
N LEU A 59 -6.16 -12.54 -2.90
CA LEU A 59 -5.37 -11.80 -1.95
C LEU A 59 -6.26 -11.02 -0.98
N TYR A 60 -5.98 -11.15 0.31
CA TYR A 60 -6.52 -10.28 1.36
C TYR A 60 -5.35 -9.57 2.05
N GLN A 61 -5.54 -8.29 2.40
CA GLN A 61 -4.52 -7.48 3.07
C GLN A 61 -4.99 -7.01 4.43
N VAL A 62 -4.14 -7.15 5.44
CA VAL A 62 -4.37 -6.67 6.81
C VAL A 62 -3.16 -5.84 7.25
N PRO A 63 -3.14 -4.53 6.94
CA PRO A 63 -2.02 -3.68 7.31
C PRO A 63 -1.93 -3.52 8.83
N THR A 64 -0.73 -3.67 9.37
CA THR A 64 -0.41 -3.31 10.76
C THR A 64 0.23 -1.92 10.86
N SER A 65 0.34 -1.23 9.73
CA SER A 65 0.86 0.13 9.61
C SER A 65 0.26 0.82 8.38
N ILE A 66 -0.03 2.12 8.53
CA ILE A 66 -0.48 3.03 7.49
C ILE A 66 0.62 4.02 7.08
N ALA A 67 1.88 3.55 7.09
CA ALA A 67 3.05 4.36 6.75
C ALA A 67 3.17 4.67 5.26
N THR A 68 2.48 3.93 4.40
CA THR A 68 2.56 4.02 2.94
C THR A 68 1.28 3.50 2.30
N ASN A 69 1.05 3.88 1.05
CA ASN A 69 -0.08 3.38 0.25
C ASN A 69 0.12 1.94 -0.27
N ALA A 70 1.25 1.30 0.00
CA ALA A 70 1.59 -0.03 -0.54
C ALA A 70 0.47 -1.08 -0.36
N VAL A 71 -0.29 -1.04 0.75
CA VAL A 71 -1.37 -2.01 1.01
C VAL A 71 -2.51 -1.91 -0.01
N PHE A 72 -2.72 -0.74 -0.58
CA PHE A 72 -3.77 -0.49 -1.58
C PHE A 72 -3.27 -0.66 -3.01
N GLY A 73 -1.93 -0.59 -3.21
CA GLY A 73 -1.27 -0.66 -4.51
C GLY A 73 -1.39 -2.03 -5.18
N HIS A 74 -1.58 -2.00 -6.50
CA HIS A 74 -1.71 -3.20 -7.33
C HIS A 74 -0.37 -3.86 -7.64
N ARG A 75 0.74 -3.14 -7.49
CA ARG A 75 2.10 -3.62 -7.76
C ARG A 75 2.86 -3.88 -6.48
N ALA A 76 3.79 -4.83 -6.52
CA ALA A 76 4.72 -5.11 -5.43
C ALA A 76 6.06 -4.43 -5.68
N GLY A 77 6.59 -3.75 -4.67
CA GLY A 77 7.93 -3.17 -4.69
C GLY A 77 8.97 -4.22 -4.30
N LEU A 78 9.58 -4.89 -5.28
CA LEU A 78 10.58 -5.92 -5.06
C LEU A 78 11.98 -5.41 -5.33
N ARG A 79 12.97 -6.10 -4.79
CA ARG A 79 14.39 -5.82 -5.03
C ARG A 79 14.98 -6.80 -6.03
N PHE A 80 15.71 -6.26 -6.99
CA PHE A 80 16.50 -6.98 -7.98
C PHE A 80 17.93 -6.47 -7.84
N ASP A 81 18.81 -7.25 -7.29
CA ASP A 81 20.17 -6.83 -6.95
C ASP A 81 20.20 -5.52 -6.14
N SER A 82 19.38 -5.45 -5.10
CA SER A 82 19.18 -4.27 -4.23
C SER A 82 18.52 -3.05 -4.90
N VAL A 83 18.12 -3.13 -6.17
CA VAL A 83 17.38 -2.08 -6.87
C VAL A 83 15.88 -2.35 -6.78
N VAL A 84 15.11 -1.38 -6.28
CA VAL A 84 13.64 -1.50 -6.18
C VAL A 84 13.02 -1.37 -7.57
N LYS A 85 12.17 -2.35 -7.93
CA LYS A 85 11.31 -2.30 -9.10
C LYS A 85 9.88 -2.67 -8.71
N TYR A 86 8.91 -1.97 -9.29
CA TYR A 86 7.50 -2.29 -9.12
C TYR A 86 7.06 -3.30 -10.17
N VAL A 87 6.65 -4.48 -9.73
CA VAL A 87 6.32 -5.62 -10.60
C VAL A 87 4.97 -6.21 -10.26
N GLY A 88 4.46 -7.02 -11.20
CA GLY A 88 3.20 -7.72 -11.06
C GLY A 88 2.00 -6.78 -11.17
N TYR A 89 0.84 -7.39 -11.13
CA TYR A 89 -0.45 -6.73 -10.99
C TYR A 89 -1.38 -7.69 -10.27
N VAL A 90 -1.84 -7.32 -9.09
CA VAL A 90 -2.81 -8.06 -8.32
C VAL A 90 -3.66 -7.11 -7.50
N GLU A 91 -4.96 -7.22 -7.62
CA GLU A 91 -5.92 -6.44 -6.87
C GLU A 91 -6.35 -7.23 -5.63
N PRO A 92 -6.22 -6.67 -4.41
CA PRO A 92 -6.74 -7.34 -3.23
C PRO A 92 -8.26 -7.49 -3.30
N VAL A 93 -8.77 -8.66 -2.94
CA VAL A 93 -10.21 -8.89 -2.79
C VAL A 93 -10.78 -7.97 -1.71
N ALA A 94 -10.02 -7.80 -0.62
CA ALA A 94 -10.35 -6.86 0.45
C ALA A 94 -9.10 -6.42 1.21
N VAL A 95 -9.19 -5.22 1.79
CA VAL A 95 -8.21 -4.69 2.76
C VAL A 95 -8.95 -4.43 4.07
N TYR A 96 -8.49 -5.06 5.14
CA TYR A 96 -9.06 -4.91 6.50
C TYR A 96 -8.14 -4.04 7.34
N VAL A 97 -8.60 -2.86 7.72
CA VAL A 97 -7.85 -1.93 8.56
C VAL A 97 -8.41 -1.99 9.98
N ASP A 98 -7.64 -2.58 10.89
CA ASP A 98 -7.96 -2.64 12.30
C ASP A 98 -7.33 -1.43 13.02
N TYR A 99 -8.15 -0.59 13.61
CA TYR A 99 -7.70 0.65 14.25
C TYR A 99 -6.88 0.38 15.52
N ASP A 100 -7.23 -0.62 16.30
CA ASP A 100 -6.52 -0.98 17.52
C ASP A 100 -5.10 -1.49 17.19
N VAL A 101 -4.99 -2.30 16.13
CA VAL A 101 -3.70 -2.77 15.60
C VAL A 101 -2.84 -1.60 15.16
N ILE A 102 -3.38 -0.67 14.38
CA ILE A 102 -2.64 0.52 13.92
C ILE A 102 -2.22 1.39 15.11
N GLN A 103 -3.11 1.60 16.08
CA GLN A 103 -2.82 2.40 17.28
C GLN A 103 -1.74 1.77 18.17
N SER A 104 -1.68 0.44 18.23
CA SER A 104 -0.68 -0.30 19.00
C SER A 104 0.73 -0.23 18.37
N GLY A 105 0.80 0.06 17.07
CA GLY A 105 2.04 0.14 16.33
C GLY A 105 2.88 1.39 16.61
N PRO A 106 4.11 1.45 16.06
CA PRO A 106 5.00 2.60 16.23
C PRO A 106 4.37 3.89 15.66
N LYS A 107 4.03 4.83 16.53
CA LYS A 107 3.32 6.06 16.15
C LYS A 107 4.05 6.88 15.07
N ALA A 108 5.38 7.00 15.17
CA ALA A 108 6.17 7.73 14.18
C ALA A 108 6.05 7.09 12.78
N LEU A 109 6.04 5.75 12.70
CA LEU A 109 5.87 5.01 11.47
C LEU A 109 4.49 5.25 10.86
N ASN A 110 3.42 5.12 11.66
CA ASN A 110 2.06 5.34 11.17
C ASN A 110 1.82 6.78 10.70
N ARG A 111 2.40 7.76 11.38
CA ARG A 111 2.33 9.18 11.00
C ARG A 111 3.06 9.47 9.68
N SER A 112 4.08 8.70 9.33
CA SER A 112 4.85 8.94 8.08
C SER A 112 4.02 8.76 6.81
N GLY A 113 2.90 8.04 6.86
CA GLY A 113 1.96 7.92 5.74
C GLY A 113 1.42 9.27 5.24
N VAL A 114 1.41 10.29 6.09
CA VAL A 114 1.09 11.67 5.67
C VAL A 114 2.01 12.14 4.53
N CYS A 115 3.28 11.71 4.53
CA CYS A 115 4.23 12.12 3.50
C CYS A 115 3.80 11.65 2.09
N ASP A 116 3.22 10.45 1.96
CA ASP A 116 2.73 9.95 0.69
C ASP A 116 1.57 10.84 0.16
N VAL A 117 0.67 11.28 1.04
CA VAL A 117 -0.42 12.19 0.65
C VAL A 117 0.10 13.60 0.36
N LEU A 118 1.08 14.09 1.12
CA LEU A 118 1.69 15.42 0.84
C LEU A 118 2.37 15.45 -0.53
N CYS A 119 2.92 14.34 -1.00
CA CYS A 119 3.50 14.24 -2.34
C CYS A 119 2.48 14.51 -3.46
N TYR A 120 1.19 14.29 -3.22
CA TYR A 120 0.15 14.56 -4.23
C TYR A 120 0.14 16.02 -4.66
N ASN A 121 0.32 16.94 -3.71
CA ASN A 121 0.38 18.36 -4.03
C ASN A 121 1.54 18.69 -4.98
N ASN A 122 2.73 18.15 -4.74
CA ASN A 122 3.88 18.33 -5.63
C ASN A 122 3.65 17.71 -7.00
N SER A 123 3.08 16.50 -7.03
CA SER A 123 2.75 15.80 -8.27
C SER A 123 1.75 16.58 -9.12
N LEU A 124 0.78 17.26 -8.50
CA LEU A 124 -0.17 18.13 -9.21
C LEU A 124 0.53 19.31 -9.88
N PHE A 125 1.47 19.96 -9.18
CA PHE A 125 2.24 21.05 -9.77
C PHE A 125 3.07 20.59 -10.95
N ASP A 126 3.77 19.46 -10.80
CA ASP A 126 4.60 18.90 -11.86
C ASP A 126 3.75 18.50 -13.07
N TRP A 127 2.60 17.87 -12.85
CA TRP A 127 1.68 17.46 -13.91
C TRP A 127 1.10 18.66 -14.66
N LYS A 128 0.62 19.67 -13.91
CA LYS A 128 0.12 20.93 -14.50
C LYS A 128 1.22 21.65 -15.29
N TYR A 129 2.42 21.72 -14.73
CA TYR A 129 3.57 22.34 -15.42
C TYR A 129 3.92 21.59 -16.71
N ALA A 130 3.94 20.26 -16.68
CA ALA A 130 4.18 19.46 -17.87
C ALA A 130 3.09 19.71 -18.94
N ALA A 131 1.83 19.81 -18.52
CA ALA A 131 0.72 20.12 -19.42
C ALA A 131 0.86 21.49 -20.08
N ASP A 132 1.21 22.51 -19.31
CA ASP A 132 1.39 23.90 -19.81
C ASP A 132 2.57 24.01 -20.80
N GLN A 133 3.52 23.07 -20.70
CA GLN A 133 4.67 22.96 -21.63
C GLN A 133 4.40 22.02 -22.82
N GLY A 134 3.21 21.42 -22.92
CA GLY A 134 2.91 20.42 -23.93
C GLY A 134 3.74 19.13 -23.81
N LYS A 135 4.18 18.78 -22.60
CA LYS A 135 5.06 17.62 -22.31
C LYS A 135 4.36 16.46 -21.65
N CYS A 136 3.03 16.52 -21.48
CA CYS A 136 2.29 15.34 -21.04
C CYS A 136 2.37 14.24 -22.07
N GLU A 137 2.54 12.99 -21.60
CA GLU A 137 2.37 11.84 -22.46
C GLU A 137 0.92 11.73 -22.93
N GLU A 138 0.71 11.29 -24.18
CA GLU A 138 -0.65 11.11 -24.74
C GLU A 138 -1.54 10.21 -23.86
N LYS A 139 -0.93 9.25 -23.21
CA LYS A 139 -1.62 8.32 -22.30
C LYS A 139 -2.08 9.00 -20.99
N TRP A 140 -1.43 10.08 -20.59
CA TRP A 140 -1.63 10.75 -19.31
C TRP A 140 -1.83 12.27 -19.49
N PRO A 141 -2.87 12.69 -20.24
CA PRO A 141 -3.17 14.11 -20.39
C PRO A 141 -3.57 14.70 -19.04
N TYR A 142 -3.34 16.00 -18.88
CA TYR A 142 -3.79 16.68 -17.67
C TYR A 142 -5.31 16.67 -17.60
N ASP A 143 -5.83 16.26 -16.47
CA ASP A 143 -7.24 16.17 -16.15
C ASP A 143 -7.56 17.08 -14.95
N GLN A 144 -8.38 18.09 -15.19
CA GLN A 144 -8.74 19.08 -14.18
C GLN A 144 -9.61 18.48 -13.07
N GLU A 145 -10.55 17.60 -13.41
CA GLU A 145 -11.44 16.97 -12.44
C GLU A 145 -10.64 16.08 -11.47
N MET A 146 -9.74 15.27 -12.02
CA MET A 146 -8.81 14.48 -11.21
C MET A 146 -7.92 15.38 -10.33
N ALA A 147 -7.42 16.50 -10.85
CA ALA A 147 -6.61 17.42 -10.08
C ALA A 147 -7.38 18.06 -8.92
N ASP A 148 -8.67 18.31 -9.09
CA ASP A 148 -9.54 18.85 -8.04
C ASP A 148 -9.84 17.79 -6.98
N GLU A 149 -10.12 16.54 -7.37
CA GLU A 149 -10.23 15.42 -6.42
C GLU A 149 -8.97 15.26 -5.55
N VAL A 150 -7.77 15.33 -6.15
CA VAL A 150 -6.49 15.24 -5.41
C VAL A 150 -6.37 16.36 -4.38
N ARG A 151 -6.77 17.59 -4.76
CA ARG A 151 -6.73 18.73 -3.83
C ARG A 151 -7.68 18.53 -2.65
N GLU A 152 -8.86 17.98 -2.88
CA GLU A 152 -9.82 17.68 -1.82
C GLU A 152 -9.25 16.64 -0.84
N VAL A 153 -8.64 15.57 -1.36
CA VAL A 153 -7.99 14.54 -0.55
C VAL A 153 -6.83 15.12 0.27
N TYR A 154 -5.96 15.91 -0.37
CA TYR A 154 -4.87 16.60 0.30
C TYR A 154 -5.40 17.52 1.40
N GLN A 155 -6.40 18.34 1.09
CA GLN A 155 -7.00 19.27 2.05
C GLN A 155 -7.63 18.54 3.24
N SER A 156 -8.33 17.44 2.98
CA SER A 156 -8.90 16.60 4.05
C SER A 156 -7.83 16.10 5.03
N VAL A 157 -6.68 15.67 4.52
CA VAL A 157 -5.56 15.25 5.38
C VAL A 157 -4.99 16.43 6.16
N VAL A 158 -4.77 17.57 5.52
CA VAL A 158 -4.23 18.78 6.17
C VAL A 158 -5.14 19.30 7.28
N GLU A 159 -6.45 19.32 7.06
CA GLU A 159 -7.45 19.76 8.05
C GLU A 159 -7.57 18.82 9.26
N ASN A 160 -7.13 17.57 9.13
CA ASN A 160 -7.21 16.57 10.19
C ASN A 160 -5.84 16.14 10.74
N LEU A 161 -4.80 16.95 10.59
CA LEU A 161 -3.44 16.61 11.04
C LEU A 161 -3.37 16.34 12.55
N ASP A 162 -4.14 17.03 13.38
CA ASP A 162 -4.16 16.80 14.82
C ASP A 162 -4.73 15.41 15.16
N ASP A 163 -5.81 15.00 14.49
CA ASP A 163 -6.40 13.67 14.63
C ASP A 163 -5.45 12.58 14.14
N ILE A 164 -4.78 12.82 13.01
CA ILE A 164 -3.76 11.92 12.45
C ILE A 164 -2.55 11.83 13.38
N TYR A 165 -2.11 12.96 13.96
CA TYR A 165 -1.02 12.97 14.92
C TYR A 165 -1.38 12.18 16.18
N ALA A 166 -2.61 12.32 16.66
CA ALA A 166 -3.12 11.54 17.80
C ALA A 166 -3.29 10.05 17.46
N LEU A 167 -3.41 9.68 16.20
CA LEU A 167 -3.77 8.34 15.70
C LEU A 167 -5.10 7.87 16.31
N ASN A 168 -6.07 8.78 16.47
CA ASN A 168 -7.43 8.37 16.82
C ASN A 168 -8.14 7.77 15.60
N GLU A 169 -9.32 7.15 15.80
CA GLU A 169 -10.06 6.50 14.71
C GLU A 169 -10.32 7.42 13.53
N LYS A 170 -10.68 8.69 13.79
CA LYS A 170 -10.92 9.67 12.73
C LYS A 170 -9.65 9.92 11.91
N GLY A 171 -8.52 10.14 12.58
CA GLY A 171 -7.23 10.39 11.93
C GLY A 171 -6.74 9.20 11.13
N ILE A 172 -6.86 7.99 11.67
CA ILE A 172 -6.51 6.76 10.95
C ILE A 172 -7.38 6.60 9.71
N ARG A 173 -8.69 6.81 9.83
CA ARG A 173 -9.61 6.72 8.69
C ARG A 173 -9.28 7.72 7.61
N VAL A 174 -9.11 9.00 7.95
CA VAL A 174 -8.77 10.06 6.98
C VAL A 174 -7.46 9.76 6.26
N LEU A 175 -6.42 9.36 7.00
CA LEU A 175 -5.14 9.01 6.41
C LEU A 175 -5.25 7.76 5.51
N THR A 176 -5.96 6.74 5.94
CA THR A 176 -6.20 5.52 5.16
C THR A 176 -6.94 5.81 3.85
N GLU A 177 -7.97 6.65 3.89
CA GLU A 177 -8.71 7.07 2.69
C GLU A 177 -7.82 7.88 1.75
N GLY A 178 -6.97 8.77 2.28
CA GLY A 178 -5.99 9.52 1.51
C GLY A 178 -4.98 8.61 0.81
N LEU A 179 -4.40 7.65 1.51
CA LEU A 179 -3.47 6.67 0.95
C LEU A 179 -4.13 5.79 -0.12
N ARG A 180 -5.36 5.34 0.13
CA ARG A 180 -6.13 4.52 -0.83
C ARG A 180 -6.45 5.28 -2.11
N TRP A 181 -6.69 6.59 -2.03
CA TRP A 181 -7.01 7.40 -3.21
C TRP A 181 -5.87 7.39 -4.22
N GLY A 182 -4.62 7.54 -3.77
CA GLY A 182 -3.45 7.57 -4.64
C GLY A 182 -3.26 6.33 -5.51
N ASP A 183 -3.87 5.22 -5.12
CA ASP A 183 -3.77 3.98 -5.87
C ASP A 183 -4.95 3.73 -6.83
N ARG A 184 -6.12 4.28 -6.57
CA ARG A 184 -7.32 4.13 -7.43
C ARG A 184 -7.13 4.65 -8.86
N LYS A 185 -6.18 5.54 -9.07
CA LYS A 185 -5.95 6.24 -10.34
C LYS A 185 -4.61 5.89 -10.99
N SER A 186 -3.88 4.91 -10.41
CA SER A 186 -2.57 4.44 -10.94
C SER A 186 -2.69 3.36 -12.02
N VAL A 187 -3.85 3.24 -12.65
CA VAL A 187 -4.17 2.20 -13.65
C VAL A 187 -3.90 2.67 -15.06
#